data_13e61af8f51e97dfc1c33b660779b125
#
_entry.id   13e61af8f51e97dfc1c33b660779b125
#
_cell.length_a   1.000
_cell.length_b   1.000
_cell.length_c   1.000
_cell.angle_alpha   90.00
_cell.angle_beta   90.00
_cell.angle_gamma   90.00
#
_symmetry.space_group_name_H-M   'P 1'
#
loop_
_entity.id
_entity.type
_entity.pdbx_description
1 polymer ?
#
loop_
_entity_poly.entity_id
_entity_poly.type
_entity_poly.pdbx_seq_one_letter_code
_entity_poly.pdbx_strand_id
1 'polypeptide(L)'
;DRENMQASNRVLEDLAMHDELTGLANRTYLHEYLTGCFEHAYAEEKLLGVELMDIDFFKEYNDHYGHLMGDRCLKAIAGVLQKIQIPGQVFCARYGGDEFMIVYTGMTVEQIRRISEDILREVRMLKIPHECSRCSKYVSISQGVFARIPMENNREWDFTSRADELLYKAKNCGRDGICLSTEKSSDKCIEIK
;
A
#
# COMPACT_ATOMS: atom_id res chain seq x y z
N ASP A 1 29.56 20.55 -17.96
CA ASP A 1 30.04 19.44 -17.13
C ASP A 1 29.32 19.32 -15.77
N ARG A 2 29.10 20.41 -15.06
CA ARG A 2 28.41 20.40 -13.75
C ARG A 2 26.90 20.09 -13.88
N GLU A 3 26.24 20.64 -14.89
CA GLU A 3 24.84 20.41 -15.18
C GLU A 3 24.56 18.96 -15.65
N ASN A 4 25.45 18.41 -16.48
CA ASN A 4 25.37 17.01 -16.92
C ASN A 4 25.60 16.03 -15.77
N MET A 5 26.47 16.35 -14.84
CA MET A 5 26.74 15.53 -13.66
C MET A 5 25.57 15.57 -12.67
N GLN A 6 24.94 16.75 -12.51
CA GLN A 6 23.73 16.88 -11.69
C GLN A 6 22.52 16.18 -12.31
N ALA A 7 22.36 16.25 -13.63
CA ALA A 7 21.32 15.52 -14.35
C ALA A 7 21.51 13.99 -14.25
N SER A 8 22.76 13.52 -14.40
CA SER A 8 23.09 12.11 -14.27
C SER A 8 22.87 11.59 -12.85
N ASN A 9 23.22 12.38 -11.82
CA ASN A 9 22.96 12.01 -10.42
C ASN A 9 21.46 11.93 -10.09
N ARG A 10 20.65 12.85 -10.60
CA ARG A 10 19.20 12.81 -10.42
C ARG A 10 18.59 11.56 -11.06
N VAL A 11 19.02 11.21 -12.26
CA VAL A 11 18.55 9.98 -12.94
C VAL A 11 18.95 8.73 -12.15
N LEU A 12 20.16 8.70 -11.59
CA LEU A 12 20.64 7.59 -10.76
C LEU A 12 19.87 7.52 -9.42
N GLU A 13 19.56 8.66 -8.81
CA GLU A 13 18.74 8.74 -7.61
C GLU A 13 17.31 8.27 -7.89
N ASP A 14 16.68 8.70 -8.99
CA ASP A 14 15.35 8.26 -9.41
C ASP A 14 15.31 6.75 -9.66
N LEU A 15 16.31 6.20 -10.32
CA LEU A 15 16.44 4.75 -10.55
C LEU A 15 16.64 3.96 -9.24
N ALA A 16 17.33 4.57 -8.26
CA ALA A 16 17.57 3.95 -6.96
C ALA A 16 16.34 4.00 -6.02
N MET A 17 15.35 4.87 -6.27
CA MET A 17 14.23 5.15 -5.37
C MET A 17 12.86 4.67 -5.90
N HIS A 18 12.78 4.27 -7.18
CA HIS A 18 11.53 3.83 -7.81
C HIS A 18 11.60 2.38 -8.30
N ASP A 19 10.45 1.71 -8.24
CA ASP A 19 10.29 0.36 -8.79
C ASP A 19 10.18 0.42 -10.32
N GLU A 20 11.04 -0.30 -11.02
CA GLU A 20 11.12 -0.28 -12.48
C GLU A 20 9.83 -0.74 -13.17
N LEU A 21 9.14 -1.73 -12.58
CA LEU A 21 7.94 -2.28 -13.19
C LEU A 21 6.75 -1.33 -13.05
N THR A 22 6.56 -0.75 -11.88
CA THR A 22 5.34 0.00 -11.53
C THR A 22 5.51 1.52 -11.54
N GLY A 23 6.75 2.02 -11.44
CA GLY A 23 7.05 3.44 -11.29
C GLY A 23 6.73 4.02 -9.91
N LEU A 24 6.15 3.24 -8.99
CA LEU A 24 5.94 3.64 -7.61
C LEU A 24 7.28 3.71 -6.86
N ALA A 25 7.29 4.36 -5.70
CA ALA A 25 8.43 4.28 -4.80
C ALA A 25 8.78 2.81 -4.50
N ASN A 26 10.06 2.51 -4.42
CA ASN A 26 10.54 1.21 -4.02
C ASN A 26 10.65 1.08 -2.50
N ARG A 27 11.05 -0.09 -2.01
CA ARG A 27 11.18 -0.37 -0.58
C ARG A 27 12.19 0.54 0.12
N THR A 28 13.27 0.93 -0.53
CA THR A 28 14.29 1.85 0.02
C THR A 28 13.70 3.23 0.24
N TYR A 29 13.03 3.79 -0.76
CA TYR A 29 12.38 5.09 -0.64
C TYR A 29 11.26 5.07 0.41
N LEU A 30 10.45 4.00 0.41
CA LEU A 30 9.41 3.81 1.42
C LEU A 30 9.97 3.86 2.83
N HIS A 31 11.08 3.16 3.09
CA HIS A 31 11.70 3.11 4.42
C HIS A 31 12.13 4.51 4.88
N GLU A 32 12.83 5.25 4.03
CA GLU A 32 13.25 6.62 4.35
C GLU A 32 12.06 7.55 4.57
N TYR A 33 11.04 7.45 3.72
CA TYR A 33 9.83 8.26 3.82
C TYR A 33 9.04 7.97 5.11
N LEU A 34 8.83 6.70 5.42
CA LEU A 34 8.09 6.27 6.62
C LEU A 34 8.82 6.71 7.91
N THR A 35 10.14 6.57 7.96
CA THR A 35 10.95 7.04 9.10
C THR A 35 10.73 8.54 9.34
N GLY A 36 10.84 9.35 8.31
CA GLY A 36 10.61 10.80 8.42
C GLY A 36 9.18 11.15 8.83
N CYS A 37 8.17 10.45 8.26
CA CYS A 37 6.77 10.64 8.63
C CYS A 37 6.50 10.26 10.09
N PHE A 38 7.10 9.17 10.56
CA PHE A 38 6.95 8.72 11.95
C PHE A 38 7.54 9.73 12.93
N GLU A 39 8.77 10.20 12.69
CA GLU A 39 9.42 11.20 13.52
C GLU A 39 8.62 12.50 13.60
N HIS A 40 8.13 12.97 12.43
CA HIS A 40 7.30 14.16 12.37
C HIS A 40 5.95 13.99 13.08
N ALA A 41 5.28 12.87 12.86
CA ALA A 41 3.99 12.57 13.49
C ALA A 41 4.13 12.44 15.02
N TYR A 42 5.23 11.84 15.50
CA TYR A 42 5.53 11.76 16.92
C TYR A 42 5.77 13.14 17.53
N ALA A 43 6.63 13.97 16.91
CA ALA A 43 6.99 15.30 17.40
C ALA A 43 5.79 16.27 17.44
N GLU A 44 4.90 16.18 16.46
CA GLU A 44 3.75 17.08 16.29
C GLU A 44 2.44 16.49 16.86
N GLU A 45 2.49 15.32 17.49
CA GLU A 45 1.32 14.59 18.01
C GLU A 45 0.22 14.43 16.94
N LYS A 46 0.61 14.06 15.71
CA LYS A 46 -0.28 13.89 14.56
C LYS A 46 -0.53 12.41 14.24
N LEU A 47 -1.67 12.16 13.61
CA LEU A 47 -2.03 10.83 13.14
C LEU A 47 -1.09 10.38 12.02
N LEU A 48 -0.59 9.16 12.13
CA LEU A 48 0.11 8.43 11.08
C LEU A 48 -0.71 7.20 10.71
N GLY A 49 -0.94 6.98 9.42
CA GLY A 49 -1.57 5.76 8.90
C GLY A 49 -0.59 4.96 8.06
N VAL A 50 -0.62 3.66 8.21
CA VAL A 50 0.11 2.70 7.37
C VAL A 50 -0.85 1.64 6.89
N GLU A 51 -0.86 1.41 5.60
CA GLU A 51 -1.64 0.36 4.95
C GLU A 51 -0.72 -0.61 4.22
N LEU A 52 -0.95 -1.90 4.43
CA LEU A 52 -0.41 -2.98 3.61
C LEU A 52 -1.53 -3.56 2.75
N MET A 53 -1.22 -3.74 1.48
CA MET A 53 -2.13 -4.27 0.48
C MET A 53 -1.47 -5.42 -0.27
N ASP A 54 -2.24 -6.47 -0.55
CA ASP A 54 -1.79 -7.66 -1.24
C ASP A 54 -2.83 -8.09 -2.29
N ILE A 55 -2.35 -8.56 -3.44
CA ILE A 55 -3.24 -9.08 -4.49
C ILE A 55 -3.67 -10.49 -4.13
N ASP A 56 -4.98 -10.72 -4.04
CA ASP A 56 -5.53 -12.01 -3.68
C ASP A 56 -5.22 -13.08 -4.73
N PHE A 57 -4.67 -14.20 -4.28
CA PHE A 57 -4.33 -15.35 -5.14
C PHE A 57 -3.42 -15.00 -6.32
N PHE A 58 -2.45 -14.11 -6.11
CA PHE A 58 -1.57 -13.64 -7.19
C PHE A 58 -0.63 -14.73 -7.72
N LYS A 59 -0.19 -15.63 -6.86
CA LYS A 59 0.59 -16.79 -7.29
C LYS A 59 -0.20 -17.66 -8.28
N GLU A 60 -1.45 -17.95 -7.96
CA GLU A 60 -2.37 -18.71 -8.81
C GLU A 60 -2.67 -17.98 -10.12
N TYR A 61 -2.73 -16.64 -10.08
CA TYR A 61 -2.86 -15.83 -11.27
C TYR A 61 -1.65 -16.00 -12.20
N ASN A 62 -0.44 -15.87 -11.67
CA ASN A 62 0.80 -16.06 -12.44
C ASN A 62 0.93 -17.49 -13.00
N ASP A 63 0.59 -18.50 -12.19
CA ASP A 63 0.65 -19.90 -12.59
C ASP A 63 -0.32 -20.20 -13.75
N HIS A 64 -1.47 -19.52 -13.79
CA HIS A 64 -2.49 -19.70 -14.82
C HIS A 64 -2.27 -18.83 -16.08
N TYR A 65 -2.01 -17.54 -15.90
CA TYR A 65 -1.91 -16.58 -17.01
C TYR A 65 -0.49 -16.26 -17.45
N GLY A 66 0.50 -16.67 -16.67
CA GLY A 66 1.93 -16.39 -16.90
C GLY A 66 2.41 -15.07 -16.29
N HIS A 67 3.73 -14.96 -16.11
CA HIS A 67 4.36 -13.80 -15.46
C HIS A 67 4.16 -12.49 -16.22
N LEU A 68 4.10 -12.52 -17.55
CA LEU A 68 3.85 -11.32 -18.36
C LEU A 68 2.49 -10.70 -18.03
N MET A 69 1.46 -11.53 -17.87
CA MET A 69 0.13 -11.08 -17.48
C MET A 69 0.11 -10.63 -16.02
N GLY A 70 0.89 -11.28 -15.14
CA GLY A 70 1.12 -10.85 -13.76
C GLY A 70 1.73 -9.45 -13.69
N ASP A 71 2.74 -9.17 -14.51
CA ASP A 71 3.35 -7.84 -14.61
C ASP A 71 2.35 -6.77 -15.08
N ARG A 72 1.51 -7.10 -16.06
CA ARG A 72 0.42 -6.21 -16.50
C ARG A 72 -0.61 -5.94 -15.39
N CYS A 73 -0.94 -6.96 -14.62
CA CYS A 73 -1.81 -6.84 -13.46
C CYS A 73 -1.22 -5.91 -12.40
N LEU A 74 0.06 -6.09 -12.06
CA LEU A 74 0.78 -5.22 -11.14
C LEU A 74 0.81 -3.76 -11.61
N LYS A 75 1.07 -3.53 -12.90
CA LYS A 75 1.04 -2.19 -13.51
C LYS A 75 -0.35 -1.55 -13.45
N ALA A 76 -1.40 -2.31 -13.69
CA ALA A 76 -2.78 -1.81 -13.63
C ALA A 76 -3.16 -1.37 -12.20
N ILE A 77 -2.81 -2.17 -11.20
CA ILE A 77 -3.02 -1.83 -9.78
C ILE A 77 -2.16 -0.64 -9.36
N ALA A 78 -0.89 -0.61 -9.76
CA ALA A 78 -0.03 0.55 -9.53
C ALA A 78 -0.60 1.83 -10.15
N GLY A 79 -1.25 1.74 -11.30
CA GLY A 79 -1.96 2.85 -11.93
C GLY A 79 -3.11 3.41 -11.08
N VAL A 80 -3.83 2.55 -10.36
CA VAL A 80 -4.83 2.98 -9.37
C VAL A 80 -4.14 3.74 -8.24
N LEU A 81 -3.07 3.20 -7.69
CA LEU A 81 -2.34 3.83 -6.58
C LEU A 81 -1.71 5.16 -6.98
N GLN A 82 -1.18 5.28 -8.19
CA GLN A 82 -0.61 6.54 -8.70
C GLN A 82 -1.64 7.66 -8.74
N LYS A 83 -2.90 7.35 -9.08
CA LYS A 83 -3.98 8.33 -9.16
C LYS A 83 -4.43 8.84 -7.79
N ILE A 84 -4.32 8.03 -6.76
CA ILE A 84 -4.75 8.40 -5.40
C ILE A 84 -3.65 9.07 -4.58
N GLN A 85 -2.41 9.07 -5.04
CA GLN A 85 -1.31 9.75 -4.37
C GLN A 85 -1.58 11.25 -4.25
N ILE A 86 -1.32 11.79 -3.06
CA ILE A 86 -1.42 13.21 -2.76
C ILE A 86 -0.10 13.63 -2.11
N PRO A 87 0.70 14.51 -2.72
CA PRO A 87 1.98 14.95 -2.16
C PRO A 87 1.85 15.40 -0.70
N GLY A 88 2.68 14.83 0.18
CA GLY A 88 2.68 15.13 1.61
C GLY A 88 1.52 14.54 2.42
N GLN A 89 0.60 13.78 1.80
CA GLN A 89 -0.55 13.18 2.48
C GLN A 89 -0.73 11.69 2.19
N VAL A 90 -0.66 11.28 0.94
CA VAL A 90 -0.82 9.87 0.52
C VAL A 90 0.37 9.47 -0.32
N PHE A 91 1.19 8.60 0.21
CA PHE A 91 2.39 8.08 -0.43
C PHE A 91 2.25 6.59 -0.67
N CYS A 92 2.44 6.15 -1.92
CA CYS A 92 2.32 4.75 -2.31
C CYS A 92 3.66 4.18 -2.77
N ALA A 93 3.94 2.95 -2.34
CA ALA A 93 5.15 2.23 -2.69
C ALA A 93 4.84 0.76 -3.02
N ARG A 94 5.68 0.15 -3.85
CA ARG A 94 5.72 -1.30 -3.97
C ARG A 94 6.62 -1.86 -2.89
N TYR A 95 6.03 -2.64 -1.97
CA TYR A 95 6.74 -3.19 -0.82
C TYR A 95 7.53 -4.46 -1.15
N GLY A 96 6.98 -5.29 -2.01
CA GLY A 96 7.60 -6.54 -2.48
C GLY A 96 6.74 -7.14 -3.59
N GLY A 97 7.04 -8.25 -4.15
CA GLY A 97 6.33 -8.99 -5.20
C GLY A 97 4.96 -8.44 -5.63
N ASP A 98 3.92 -8.86 -4.95
CA ASP A 98 2.51 -8.45 -5.11
C ASP A 98 1.99 -7.59 -3.94
N GLU A 99 2.89 -7.09 -3.10
CA GLU A 99 2.58 -6.27 -1.94
C GLU A 99 2.88 -4.79 -2.18
N PHE A 100 1.96 -3.95 -1.74
CA PHE A 100 2.07 -2.49 -1.78
C PHE A 100 1.87 -1.91 -0.39
N MET A 101 2.50 -0.78 -0.13
CA MET A 101 2.31 -0.04 1.12
C MET A 101 1.88 1.39 0.81
N ILE A 102 0.94 1.88 1.59
CA ILE A 102 0.50 3.27 1.54
C ILE A 102 0.76 3.92 2.92
N VAL A 103 1.33 5.11 2.90
CA VAL A 103 1.57 5.93 4.09
C VAL A 103 0.67 7.16 4.04
N TYR A 104 -0.06 7.39 5.13
CA TYR A 104 -1.01 8.50 5.26
C TYR A 104 -0.54 9.48 6.33
N THR A 105 -0.49 10.76 5.99
CA THR A 105 -0.14 11.86 6.90
C THR A 105 -1.10 13.04 6.72
N GLY A 106 -1.32 13.81 7.78
CA GLY A 106 -2.18 15.00 7.71
C GLY A 106 -3.66 14.70 7.41
N MET A 107 -4.13 13.51 7.76
CA MET A 107 -5.48 13.03 7.46
C MET A 107 -6.16 12.51 8.72
N THR A 108 -7.49 12.52 8.72
CA THR A 108 -8.31 11.85 9.74
C THR A 108 -8.45 10.36 9.43
N VAL A 109 -8.80 9.56 10.43
CA VAL A 109 -9.10 8.13 10.25
C VAL A 109 -10.19 7.91 9.19
N GLU A 110 -11.21 8.75 9.19
CA GLU A 110 -12.32 8.68 8.23
C GLU A 110 -11.85 8.95 6.79
N GLN A 111 -10.94 9.91 6.60
CA GLN A 111 -10.36 10.17 5.28
C GLN A 111 -9.51 9.00 4.80
N ILE A 112 -8.69 8.41 5.68
CA ILE A 112 -7.90 7.21 5.39
C ILE A 112 -8.82 6.05 4.99
N ARG A 113 -9.89 5.82 5.76
CA ARG A 113 -10.89 4.77 5.46
C ARG A 113 -11.49 4.95 4.07
N ARG A 114 -11.89 6.16 3.72
CA ARG A 114 -12.46 6.47 2.39
C ARG A 114 -11.48 6.19 1.26
N ILE A 115 -10.21 6.56 1.42
CA ILE A 115 -9.18 6.29 0.40
C ILE A 115 -8.97 4.78 0.26
N SER A 116 -8.88 4.03 1.34
CA SER A 116 -8.76 2.57 1.29
C SER A 116 -9.97 1.92 0.60
N GLU A 117 -11.19 2.42 0.86
CA GLU A 117 -12.41 1.99 0.19
C GLU A 117 -12.40 2.34 -1.31
N ASP A 118 -11.90 3.51 -1.66
CA ASP A 118 -11.74 3.94 -3.05
C ASP A 118 -10.75 3.06 -3.80
N ILE A 119 -9.62 2.71 -3.20
CA ILE A 119 -8.66 1.77 -3.77
C ILE A 119 -9.31 0.42 -4.06
N LEU A 120 -10.02 -0.13 -3.08
CA LEU A 120 -10.72 -1.41 -3.24
C LEU A 120 -11.72 -1.37 -4.40
N ARG A 121 -12.52 -0.33 -4.48
CA ARG A 121 -13.51 -0.12 -5.54
C ARG A 121 -12.84 0.04 -6.90
N GLU A 122 -11.82 0.88 -7.02
CA GLU A 122 -11.11 1.11 -8.28
C GLU A 122 -10.42 -0.16 -8.81
N VAL A 123 -9.83 -0.97 -7.92
CA VAL A 123 -9.26 -2.27 -8.31
C VAL A 123 -10.35 -3.21 -8.83
N ARG A 124 -11.50 -3.31 -8.16
CA ARG A 124 -12.66 -4.09 -8.64
C ARG A 124 -13.16 -3.61 -10.00
N MET A 125 -13.15 -2.30 -10.23
CA MET A 125 -13.57 -1.69 -11.50
C MET A 125 -12.62 -1.98 -12.67
N LEU A 126 -11.40 -2.39 -12.43
CA LEU A 126 -10.48 -2.87 -13.48
C LEU A 126 -11.02 -4.12 -14.19
N LYS A 127 -11.83 -4.92 -13.50
CA LYS A 127 -12.44 -6.16 -14.02
C LYS A 127 -11.45 -7.08 -14.72
N ILE A 128 -10.24 -7.20 -14.16
CA ILE A 128 -9.23 -8.12 -14.66
C ILE A 128 -9.68 -9.55 -14.33
N PRO A 129 -9.95 -10.41 -15.31
CA PRO A 129 -10.42 -11.77 -15.05
C PRO A 129 -9.39 -12.58 -14.24
N HIS A 130 -9.88 -13.35 -13.27
CA HIS A 130 -9.06 -14.25 -12.46
C HIS A 130 -9.78 -15.56 -12.21
N GLU A 131 -9.66 -16.50 -13.16
CA GLU A 131 -10.40 -17.78 -13.12
C GLU A 131 -10.01 -18.68 -11.93
N CYS A 132 -8.75 -18.54 -11.44
CA CYS A 132 -8.25 -19.33 -10.32
C CYS A 132 -8.46 -18.71 -8.95
N SER A 133 -9.08 -17.52 -8.87
CA SER A 133 -9.41 -16.90 -7.59
C SER A 133 -10.61 -17.61 -6.92
N ARG A 134 -10.50 -17.83 -5.62
CA ARG A 134 -11.57 -18.44 -4.81
C ARG A 134 -12.48 -17.40 -4.14
N CYS A 135 -12.18 -16.12 -4.24
CA CYS A 135 -12.97 -15.06 -3.60
C CYS A 135 -13.69 -14.13 -4.57
N SER A 136 -13.26 -14.06 -5.84
CA SER A 136 -13.87 -13.19 -6.84
C SER A 136 -13.63 -13.73 -8.25
N LYS A 137 -14.49 -13.38 -9.20
CA LYS A 137 -14.27 -13.65 -10.63
C LYS A 137 -13.15 -12.78 -11.23
N TYR A 138 -12.79 -11.71 -10.54
CA TYR A 138 -11.81 -10.75 -10.99
C TYR A 138 -10.67 -10.65 -9.97
N VAL A 139 -9.57 -10.05 -10.40
CA VAL A 139 -8.49 -9.68 -9.49
C VAL A 139 -9.04 -8.79 -8.39
N SER A 140 -8.73 -9.14 -7.16
CA SER A 140 -9.11 -8.42 -5.94
C SER A 140 -7.91 -8.21 -5.04
N ILE A 141 -8.07 -7.36 -4.05
CA ILE A 141 -7.04 -7.04 -3.06
C ILE A 141 -7.56 -7.20 -1.64
N SER A 142 -6.68 -7.55 -0.74
CA SER A 142 -6.89 -7.48 0.70
C SER A 142 -6.04 -6.35 1.27
N GLN A 143 -6.58 -5.62 2.24
CA GLN A 143 -5.96 -4.43 2.81
C GLN A 143 -5.98 -4.50 4.33
N GLY A 144 -4.85 -4.19 4.97
CA GLY A 144 -4.71 -4.00 6.41
C GLY A 144 -4.28 -2.57 6.68
N VAL A 145 -5.06 -1.82 7.45
CA VAL A 145 -4.85 -0.39 7.71
C VAL A 145 -4.73 -0.14 9.20
N PHE A 146 -3.61 0.43 9.63
CA PHE A 146 -3.39 0.86 10.99
C PHE A 146 -3.12 2.35 11.06
N ALA A 147 -3.91 3.09 11.83
CA ALA A 147 -3.78 4.53 11.95
C ALA A 147 -3.83 4.97 13.42
N ARG A 148 -2.82 5.70 13.87
CA ARG A 148 -2.67 6.13 15.25
C ARG A 148 -1.73 7.33 15.37
N ILE A 149 -1.85 8.09 16.45
CA ILE A 149 -0.82 9.04 16.88
C ILE A 149 0.32 8.22 17.51
N PRO A 150 1.58 8.33 17.01
CA PRO A 150 2.69 7.60 17.60
C PRO A 150 2.93 7.99 19.07
N MET A 151 3.25 7.02 19.92
CA MET A 151 3.53 7.20 21.34
C MET A 151 5.01 6.95 21.65
N GLU A 152 5.49 7.37 22.81
CA GLU A 152 6.89 7.33 23.21
C GLU A 152 7.56 5.96 23.05
N ASN A 153 6.84 4.89 23.30
CA ASN A 153 7.34 3.51 23.17
C ASN A 153 7.05 2.84 21.82
N ASN A 154 6.48 3.59 20.87
CA ASN A 154 6.31 3.09 19.51
C ASN A 154 7.57 3.24 18.68
N ARG A 155 7.70 2.37 17.66
CA ARG A 155 8.67 2.44 16.58
C ARG A 155 7.89 2.44 15.25
N GLU A 156 8.51 2.91 14.18
CA GLU A 156 7.90 2.90 12.84
C GLU A 156 7.47 1.49 12.38
N TRP A 157 8.28 0.47 12.69
CA TRP A 157 8.01 -0.93 12.39
C TRP A 157 6.83 -1.53 13.17
N ASP A 158 6.42 -0.94 14.30
CA ASP A 158 5.18 -1.33 14.99
C ASP A 158 3.96 -1.04 14.12
N PHE A 159 3.97 0.06 13.37
CA PHE A 159 2.91 0.42 12.43
C PHE A 159 2.84 -0.56 11.26
N THR A 160 3.99 -0.91 10.68
CA THR A 160 4.07 -1.91 9.60
C THR A 160 3.64 -3.29 10.08
N SER A 161 4.13 -3.74 11.24
CA SER A 161 3.75 -5.03 11.82
C SER A 161 2.25 -5.09 12.12
N ARG A 162 1.68 -4.01 12.61
CA ARG A 162 0.25 -3.95 12.90
C ARG A 162 -0.59 -3.96 11.63
N ALA A 163 -0.18 -3.24 10.59
CA ALA A 163 -0.84 -3.30 9.28
C ALA A 163 -0.77 -4.72 8.68
N ASP A 164 0.36 -5.43 8.85
CA ASP A 164 0.51 -6.81 8.40
C ASP A 164 -0.45 -7.78 9.12
N GLU A 165 -0.60 -7.65 10.45
CA GLU A 165 -1.58 -8.43 11.22
C GLU A 165 -3.01 -8.16 10.73
N LEU A 166 -3.35 -6.92 10.42
CA LEU A 166 -4.66 -6.54 9.90
C LEU A 166 -4.89 -7.05 8.47
N LEU A 167 -3.86 -7.05 7.63
CA LEU A 167 -3.90 -7.67 6.32
C LEU A 167 -4.18 -9.17 6.42
N TYR A 168 -3.51 -9.85 7.34
CA TYR A 168 -3.75 -11.27 7.61
C TYR A 168 -5.21 -11.53 8.04
N LYS A 169 -5.78 -10.66 8.89
CA LYS A 169 -7.19 -10.72 9.27
C LYS A 169 -8.12 -10.51 8.08
N ALA A 170 -7.85 -9.54 7.21
CA ALA A 170 -8.63 -9.32 5.99
C ALA A 170 -8.63 -10.57 5.10
N LYS A 171 -7.48 -11.23 4.95
CA LYS A 171 -7.38 -12.50 4.22
C LYS A 171 -8.21 -13.62 4.85
N ASN A 172 -8.23 -13.71 6.17
CA ASN A 172 -9.01 -14.70 6.90
C ASN A 172 -10.52 -14.40 6.92
N CYS A 173 -10.92 -13.15 6.77
CA CYS A 173 -12.33 -12.73 6.68
C CYS A 173 -12.93 -12.90 5.27
N GLY A 174 -12.24 -13.58 4.37
CA GLY A 174 -12.75 -13.90 3.02
C GLY A 174 -12.05 -13.17 1.89
N ARG A 175 -11.02 -12.38 2.18
CA ARG A 175 -10.29 -11.55 1.19
C ARG A 175 -11.17 -10.47 0.57
N ASP A 176 -10.71 -9.84 -0.49
CA ASP A 176 -11.42 -8.78 -1.22
C ASP A 176 -12.07 -7.76 -0.26
N GLY A 177 -11.25 -7.22 0.65
CA GLY A 177 -11.76 -6.37 1.72
C GLY A 177 -10.67 -5.70 2.54
N ILE A 178 -11.12 -4.94 3.53
CA ILE A 178 -10.29 -4.07 4.38
C ILE A 178 -10.46 -4.45 5.84
N CYS A 179 -9.36 -4.56 6.58
CA CYS A 179 -9.36 -4.59 8.03
C CYS A 179 -8.64 -3.33 8.54
N LEU A 180 -9.35 -2.48 9.26
CA LEU A 180 -8.82 -1.22 9.79
C LEU A 180 -8.87 -1.20 11.30
N SER A 181 -7.80 -0.74 11.95
CA SER A 181 -7.73 -0.51 13.39
C SER A 181 -7.03 0.80 13.72
N THR A 182 -7.52 1.45 14.77
CA THR A 182 -6.92 2.66 15.36
C THR A 182 -6.36 2.43 16.75
N GLU A 183 -6.62 1.25 17.33
CA GLU A 183 -6.21 0.88 18.69
C GLU A 183 -5.66 -0.55 18.76
N LYS A 184 -4.90 -0.83 19.81
CA LYS A 184 -4.29 -2.15 20.03
C LYS A 184 -5.30 -3.31 20.18
N SER A 185 -6.56 -3.03 20.49
CA SER A 185 -7.53 -4.06 20.93
C SER A 185 -8.85 -4.12 20.16
N SER A 186 -9.16 -3.19 19.29
CA SER A 186 -10.43 -3.21 18.55
C SER A 186 -10.20 -3.23 17.03
N ASP A 187 -9.98 -4.43 16.51
CA ASP A 187 -9.86 -4.61 15.07
C ASP A 187 -11.25 -4.69 14.44
N LYS A 188 -11.57 -3.72 13.64
CA LYS A 188 -12.77 -3.74 12.80
C LYS A 188 -12.37 -4.16 11.39
N CYS A 189 -12.80 -5.35 10.97
CA CYS A 189 -12.81 -5.69 9.56
C CYS A 189 -13.99 -4.98 8.92
N ILE A 190 -13.72 -4.09 7.99
CA ILE A 190 -14.75 -3.45 7.18
C ILE A 190 -14.95 -4.33 5.96
N GLU A 191 -16.01 -5.13 5.97
CA GLU A 191 -16.47 -5.82 4.78
C GLU A 191 -17.22 -4.82 3.90
N ILE A 192 -16.63 -4.45 2.78
CA ILE A 192 -17.33 -3.73 1.72
C ILE A 192 -17.78 -4.79 0.71
N LYS A 193 -19.07 -5.07 0.75
CA LYS A 193 -19.75 -5.95 -0.22
C LYS A 193 -20.05 -5.23 -1.52
#